data_4c1020192037bd72525bf33c0a4a6424
#
_entry.id   4c1020192037bd72525bf33c0a4a6424
#
_cell.length_a   1.000
_cell.length_b   1.000
_cell.length_c   1.000
_cell.angle_alpha   90.00
_cell.angle_beta   90.00
_cell.angle_gamma   90.00
#
_symmetry.space_group_name_H-M   'P 1'
#
loop_
_entity.id
_entity.type
_entity.pdbx_description
1 polymer ?
#
loop_
_entity_poly.entity_id
_entity_poly.type
_entity_poly.pdbx_seq_one_letter_code
_entity_poly.pdbx_strand_id
1 'polypeptide(L)'
;QNVGKSTLTNRILGEERVVVYDMPGTTRDSIYIPMERDGREYVLIDTAGVRKRGKITDAVEKFSVIKTLQAIEDANVVMLVIDAREGISDQDLSLLGFILNSGRSLVIVVNKWDGLSQEVKEQVKETLDFRLGFIDFARVHFISALHGSGVGNLFESVREAYDSSTRRVGTSMLTRIMTMAVEDHQPPLVRGRRVKLKYAHAGGYNPPIVVIHGNQVKDLPDSYKRYLMNYFRKSLDVMGSPIRIQF
;
A
#
# COMPACT_ATOMS: atom_id res chain seq x y z
N GLN A 1 -17.17 -8.59 -7.66
CA GLN A 1 -16.68 -8.09 -8.97
C GLN A 1 -15.46 -8.90 -9.39
N ASN A 2 -15.42 -9.33 -10.65
CA ASN A 2 -14.30 -10.10 -11.20
C ASN A 2 -13.24 -9.15 -11.76
N VAL A 3 -12.38 -8.64 -10.88
CA VAL A 3 -11.25 -7.77 -11.28
C VAL A 3 -10.04 -8.55 -11.81
N GLY A 4 -10.08 -9.89 -11.76
CA GLY A 4 -9.02 -10.77 -12.21
C GLY A 4 -8.00 -11.17 -11.15
N LYS A 5 -8.34 -11.14 -9.87
CA LYS A 5 -7.45 -11.55 -8.76
C LYS A 5 -6.97 -12.99 -8.90
N SER A 6 -7.88 -13.92 -9.21
CA SER A 6 -7.54 -15.35 -9.40
C SER A 6 -6.61 -15.54 -10.59
N THR A 7 -6.87 -14.86 -11.70
CA THR A 7 -6.01 -14.90 -12.89
C THR A 7 -4.62 -14.38 -12.58
N LEU A 8 -4.52 -13.26 -11.86
CA LEU A 8 -3.25 -12.68 -11.44
C LEU A 8 -2.48 -13.63 -10.52
N THR A 9 -3.14 -14.19 -9.51
CA THR A 9 -2.53 -15.14 -8.57
C THR A 9 -1.98 -16.36 -9.30
N ASN A 10 -2.76 -16.95 -10.22
CA ASN A 10 -2.31 -18.07 -11.04
C ASN A 10 -1.13 -17.71 -11.94
N ARG A 11 -1.14 -16.49 -12.48
CA ARG A 11 -0.03 -16.00 -13.31
C ARG A 11 1.25 -15.87 -12.49
N ILE A 12 1.19 -15.32 -11.29
CA ILE A 12 2.33 -15.19 -10.38
C ILE A 12 2.87 -16.57 -9.97
N LEU A 13 1.99 -17.47 -9.55
CA LEU A 13 2.38 -18.82 -9.11
C LEU A 13 2.93 -19.68 -10.24
N GLY A 14 2.57 -19.39 -11.48
CA GLY A 14 3.01 -20.10 -12.69
C GLY A 14 4.33 -19.60 -13.29
N GLU A 15 4.95 -18.53 -12.75
CA GLU A 15 6.23 -18.04 -13.25
C GLU A 15 7.36 -19.03 -12.94
N GLU A 16 8.29 -19.23 -13.89
CA GLU A 16 9.43 -20.17 -13.73
C GLU A 16 10.33 -19.82 -12.54
N ARG A 17 10.44 -18.54 -12.21
CA ARG A 17 11.23 -18.04 -11.07
C ARG A 17 10.56 -18.20 -9.71
N VAL A 18 9.35 -18.75 -9.67
CA VAL A 18 8.55 -18.92 -8.45
C VAL A 18 8.54 -20.38 -8.03
N VAL A 19 8.88 -20.60 -6.77
CA VAL A 19 8.75 -21.90 -6.09
C VAL A 19 7.64 -21.79 -5.06
N VAL A 20 6.66 -22.67 -5.15
CA VAL A 20 5.52 -22.73 -4.22
C VAL A 20 5.76 -23.82 -3.19
N TYR A 21 5.58 -23.48 -1.91
CA TYR A 21 5.73 -24.40 -0.79
C TYR A 21 4.39 -24.90 -0.29
N ASP A 22 4.36 -26.17 0.11
CA ASP A 22 3.23 -26.72 0.85
C ASP A 22 3.37 -26.40 2.33
N MET A 23 2.31 -25.80 2.93
CA MET A 23 2.26 -25.63 4.38
C MET A 23 1.65 -26.87 5.04
N PRO A 24 2.39 -27.55 5.94
CA PRO A 24 1.83 -28.66 6.73
C PRO A 24 0.67 -28.14 7.60
N GLY A 25 -0.46 -28.84 7.58
CA GLY A 25 -1.62 -28.55 8.44
C GLY A 25 -2.58 -27.49 7.91
N THR A 26 -2.42 -27.02 6.66
CA THR A 26 -3.41 -26.16 6.03
C THR A 26 -4.62 -26.97 5.60
N THR A 27 -5.76 -26.66 6.18
CA THR A 27 -7.05 -27.20 5.75
C THR A 27 -7.44 -26.64 4.38
N ARG A 28 -8.41 -27.28 3.71
CA ARG A 28 -8.93 -26.90 2.37
C ARG A 28 -9.38 -25.44 2.22
N ASP A 29 -9.43 -24.67 3.31
CA ASP A 29 -9.82 -23.26 3.36
C ASP A 29 -8.62 -22.32 3.47
N SER A 30 -7.39 -22.80 3.27
CA SER A 30 -6.17 -21.99 3.35
C SER A 30 -6.15 -20.90 2.28
N ILE A 31 -6.19 -19.65 2.77
CA ILE A 31 -6.07 -18.43 1.96
C ILE A 31 -4.61 -17.98 1.82
N TYR A 32 -3.66 -18.71 2.43
CA TYR A 32 -2.25 -18.39 2.48
C TYR A 32 -1.45 -19.35 1.60
N ILE A 33 -0.65 -18.82 0.68
CA ILE A 33 0.22 -19.59 -0.19
C ILE A 33 1.66 -19.08 -0.03
N PRO A 34 2.53 -19.84 0.67
CA PRO A 34 3.96 -19.52 0.75
C PRO A 34 4.62 -19.75 -0.60
N MET A 35 5.48 -18.83 -0.98
CA MET A 35 6.26 -18.94 -2.20
C MET A 35 7.62 -18.26 -2.05
N GLU A 36 8.55 -18.61 -2.91
CA GLU A 36 9.83 -17.94 -3.08
C GLU A 36 9.94 -17.43 -4.53
N ARG A 37 10.40 -16.20 -4.66
CA ARG A 37 10.66 -15.58 -5.96
C ARG A 37 11.97 -14.81 -5.91
N ASP A 38 12.89 -15.14 -6.80
CA ASP A 38 14.23 -14.53 -6.87
C ASP A 38 14.97 -14.55 -5.51
N GLY A 39 14.88 -15.66 -4.78
CA GLY A 39 15.55 -15.86 -3.49
C GLY A 39 14.89 -15.19 -2.30
N ARG A 40 13.74 -14.56 -2.48
CA ARG A 40 12.98 -13.91 -1.41
C ARG A 40 11.65 -14.62 -1.15
N GLU A 41 11.36 -14.84 0.13
CA GLU A 41 10.14 -15.52 0.56
C GLU A 41 8.96 -14.55 0.64
N TYR A 42 7.81 -15.01 0.16
CA TYR A 42 6.53 -14.31 0.22
C TYR A 42 5.43 -15.26 0.67
N VAL A 43 4.39 -14.70 1.25
CA VAL A 43 3.12 -15.41 1.48
C VAL A 43 2.03 -14.64 0.77
N LEU A 44 1.42 -15.25 -0.24
CA LEU A 44 0.22 -14.69 -0.88
C LEU A 44 -1.00 -14.93 -0.01
N ILE A 45 -1.76 -13.88 0.25
CA ILE A 45 -2.95 -13.90 1.08
C ILE A 45 -4.17 -13.55 0.22
N ASP A 46 -5.37 -14.01 0.62
CA ASP A 46 -6.64 -13.85 -0.10
C ASP A 46 -6.65 -14.56 -1.45
N THR A 47 -6.23 -15.83 -1.42
CA THR A 47 -6.13 -16.68 -2.62
C THR A 47 -7.29 -17.67 -2.75
N ALA A 48 -8.36 -17.51 -1.97
CA ALA A 48 -9.49 -18.46 -1.90
C ALA A 48 -10.18 -18.69 -3.26
N GLY A 49 -10.17 -17.72 -4.18
CA GLY A 49 -10.71 -17.84 -5.53
C GLY A 49 -9.91 -18.75 -6.47
N VAL A 50 -8.67 -19.09 -6.12
CA VAL A 50 -7.76 -19.87 -6.97
C VAL A 50 -8.14 -21.36 -7.01
N ARG A 51 -8.73 -21.89 -5.93
CA ARG A 51 -8.99 -23.33 -5.78
C ARG A 51 -10.45 -23.76 -5.93
N LYS A 52 -11.42 -22.84 -6.05
CA LYS A 52 -12.84 -23.21 -6.15
C LYS A 52 -13.48 -22.73 -7.46
N ARG A 53 -13.51 -23.60 -8.46
CA ARG A 53 -14.52 -23.56 -9.52
C ARG A 53 -15.79 -24.26 -9.02
N GLY A 54 -16.59 -23.57 -8.19
CA GLY A 54 -17.84 -24.12 -7.68
C GLY A 54 -18.80 -23.01 -7.27
N LYS A 55 -20.08 -23.28 -7.44
CA LYS A 55 -21.21 -22.37 -7.26
C LYS A 55 -21.14 -21.54 -5.96
N ILE A 56 -21.26 -20.23 -6.11
CA ILE A 56 -21.26 -19.23 -5.04
C ILE A 56 -22.72 -18.94 -4.63
N THR A 57 -23.00 -18.95 -3.34
CA THR A 57 -24.28 -18.52 -2.76
C THR A 57 -24.09 -17.27 -1.89
N ASP A 58 -25.14 -16.45 -1.73
CA ASP A 58 -25.12 -15.13 -1.08
C ASP A 58 -24.51 -15.08 0.34
N ALA A 59 -24.57 -16.19 1.08
CA ALA A 59 -23.91 -16.31 2.39
C ALA A 59 -22.37 -16.25 2.29
N VAL A 60 -21.80 -16.52 1.12
CA VAL A 60 -20.37 -16.51 0.84
C VAL A 60 -19.85 -15.09 0.65
N GLU A 61 -20.67 -14.15 0.19
CA GLU A 61 -20.26 -12.76 -0.02
C GLU A 61 -19.97 -12.02 1.29
N LYS A 62 -20.83 -12.11 2.29
CA LYS A 62 -20.59 -11.49 3.61
C LYS A 62 -19.38 -12.07 4.32
N PHE A 63 -19.19 -13.37 4.19
CA PHE A 63 -18.02 -14.05 4.74
C PHE A 63 -16.73 -13.66 4.00
N SER A 64 -16.83 -13.38 2.70
CA SER A 64 -15.73 -12.93 1.86
C SER A 64 -15.22 -11.53 2.27
N VAL A 65 -16.09 -10.58 2.64
CA VAL A 65 -15.69 -9.24 3.09
C VAL A 65 -14.88 -9.31 4.38
N ILE A 66 -15.35 -10.07 5.38
CA ILE A 66 -14.64 -10.26 6.66
C ILE A 66 -13.25 -10.88 6.40
N LYS A 67 -13.16 -11.89 5.56
CA LYS A 67 -11.88 -12.51 5.19
C LYS A 67 -10.94 -11.54 4.47
N THR A 68 -11.48 -10.70 3.59
CA THR A 68 -10.68 -9.66 2.91
C THR A 68 -10.12 -8.65 3.89
N LEU A 69 -10.91 -8.17 4.84
CA LEU A 69 -10.45 -7.25 5.88
C LEU A 69 -9.38 -7.91 6.76
N GLN A 70 -9.56 -9.18 7.14
CA GLN A 70 -8.56 -9.94 7.89
C GLN A 70 -7.27 -10.11 7.10
N ALA A 71 -7.36 -10.41 5.81
CA ALA A 71 -6.20 -10.53 4.92
C ALA A 71 -5.39 -9.22 4.85
N ILE A 72 -6.07 -8.08 4.79
CA ILE A 72 -5.43 -6.76 4.83
C ILE A 72 -4.69 -6.55 6.16
N GLU A 73 -5.30 -6.89 7.28
CA GLU A 73 -4.65 -6.79 8.58
C GLU A 73 -3.43 -7.69 8.73
N ASP A 74 -3.45 -8.88 8.14
CA ASP A 74 -2.35 -9.84 8.19
C ASP A 74 -1.23 -9.53 7.17
N ALA A 75 -1.52 -8.75 6.14
CA ALA A 75 -0.56 -8.42 5.09
C ALA A 75 0.44 -7.33 5.52
N ASN A 76 1.63 -7.35 4.95
CA ASN A 76 2.58 -6.24 5.00
C ASN A 76 2.34 -5.26 3.85
N VAL A 77 2.13 -5.78 2.65
CA VAL A 77 1.87 -5.02 1.44
C VAL A 77 0.57 -5.52 0.82
N VAL A 78 -0.30 -4.61 0.44
CA VAL A 78 -1.55 -4.91 -0.23
C VAL A 78 -1.45 -4.51 -1.70
N MET A 79 -1.75 -5.43 -2.59
CA MET A 79 -2.00 -5.14 -3.99
C MET A 79 -3.50 -4.94 -4.20
N LEU A 80 -3.91 -3.70 -4.44
CA LEU A 80 -5.29 -3.38 -4.76
C LEU A 80 -5.50 -3.52 -6.26
N VAL A 81 -6.26 -4.52 -6.67
CA VAL A 81 -6.52 -4.83 -8.08
C VAL A 81 -7.81 -4.16 -8.53
N ILE A 82 -7.72 -3.39 -9.60
CA ILE A 82 -8.82 -2.63 -10.22
C ILE A 82 -8.97 -3.11 -11.66
N ASP A 83 -10.22 -3.26 -12.13
CA ASP A 83 -10.52 -3.50 -13.54
C ASP A 83 -10.48 -2.16 -14.31
N ALA A 84 -9.59 -2.04 -15.28
CA ALA A 84 -9.44 -0.84 -16.10
C ALA A 84 -10.71 -0.44 -16.85
N ARG A 85 -11.56 -1.42 -17.20
CA ARG A 85 -12.80 -1.19 -17.95
C ARG A 85 -13.93 -0.67 -17.08
N GLU A 86 -13.97 -1.05 -15.82
CA GLU A 86 -15.01 -0.65 -14.86
C GLU A 86 -14.61 0.58 -14.05
N GLY A 87 -13.30 0.84 -13.93
CA GLY A 87 -12.75 1.91 -13.13
C GLY A 87 -12.82 1.64 -11.63
N ILE A 88 -12.66 2.69 -10.84
CA ILE A 88 -12.68 2.60 -9.38
C ILE A 88 -14.11 2.69 -8.87
N SER A 89 -14.54 1.64 -8.14
CA SER A 89 -15.82 1.62 -7.46
C SER A 89 -15.76 2.26 -6.07
N ASP A 90 -16.93 2.59 -5.50
CA ASP A 90 -17.01 3.05 -4.12
C ASP A 90 -16.54 1.98 -3.13
N GLN A 91 -16.71 0.70 -3.47
CA GLN A 91 -16.19 -0.41 -2.70
C GLN A 91 -14.65 -0.43 -2.71
N ASP A 92 -14.02 -0.17 -3.85
CA ASP A 92 -12.56 -0.04 -3.96
C ASP A 92 -12.05 1.11 -3.09
N LEU A 93 -12.73 2.26 -3.08
CA LEU A 93 -12.38 3.40 -2.23
C LEU A 93 -12.54 3.07 -0.74
N SER A 94 -13.55 2.31 -0.37
CA SER A 94 -13.76 1.86 1.01
C SER A 94 -12.65 0.91 1.46
N LEU A 95 -12.27 -0.04 0.62
CA LEU A 95 -11.12 -0.93 0.87
C LEU A 95 -9.82 -0.14 1.01
N LEU A 96 -9.62 0.83 0.15
CA LEU A 96 -8.45 1.70 0.18
C LEU A 96 -8.36 2.47 1.49
N GLY A 97 -9.47 3.04 1.96
CA GLY A 97 -9.55 3.68 3.27
C GLY A 97 -9.16 2.74 4.41
N PHE A 98 -9.63 1.51 4.36
CA PHE A 98 -9.27 0.49 5.34
C PHE A 98 -7.78 0.12 5.31
N ILE A 99 -7.20 -0.03 4.11
CA ILE A 99 -5.77 -0.31 3.92
C ILE A 99 -4.92 0.80 4.55
N LEU A 100 -5.24 2.06 4.24
CA LEU A 100 -4.53 3.23 4.76
C LEU A 100 -4.67 3.36 6.28
N ASN A 101 -5.87 3.18 6.83
CA ASN A 101 -6.12 3.23 8.26
C ASN A 101 -5.41 2.11 9.02
N SER A 102 -5.27 0.94 8.39
CA SER A 102 -4.50 -0.18 8.94
C SER A 102 -2.98 0.01 8.85
N GLY A 103 -2.53 1.08 8.18
CA GLY A 103 -1.11 1.38 8.02
C GLY A 103 -0.37 0.45 7.07
N ARG A 104 -1.07 -0.23 6.17
CA ARG A 104 -0.46 -1.17 5.24
C ARG A 104 0.17 -0.47 4.06
N SER A 105 1.25 -1.03 3.57
CA SER A 105 1.87 -0.62 2.31
C SER A 105 0.98 -1.00 1.14
N LEU A 106 1.06 -0.26 0.04
CA LEU A 106 0.11 -0.34 -1.06
C LEU A 106 0.81 -0.31 -2.42
N VAL A 107 0.38 -1.20 -3.28
CA VAL A 107 0.64 -1.18 -4.73
C VAL A 107 -0.72 -1.23 -5.44
N ILE A 108 -0.95 -0.33 -6.37
CA ILE A 108 -2.19 -0.29 -7.15
C ILE A 108 -1.96 -1.01 -8.46
N VAL A 109 -2.85 -1.95 -8.78
CA VAL A 109 -2.76 -2.80 -9.96
C VAL A 109 -3.99 -2.60 -10.81
N VAL A 110 -3.82 -1.96 -11.97
CA VAL A 110 -4.90 -1.74 -12.94
C VAL A 110 -4.82 -2.85 -13.98
N ASN A 111 -5.71 -3.82 -13.84
CA ASN A 111 -5.76 -5.03 -14.65
C ASN A 111 -6.65 -4.85 -15.88
N LYS A 112 -6.54 -5.78 -16.82
CA LYS A 112 -7.28 -5.81 -18.09
C LYS A 112 -6.95 -4.59 -18.98
N TRP A 113 -5.68 -4.21 -18.95
CA TRP A 113 -5.15 -3.08 -19.72
C TRP A 113 -5.02 -3.37 -21.21
N ASP A 114 -4.92 -4.65 -21.56
CA ASP A 114 -4.81 -5.12 -22.93
C ASP A 114 -6.10 -4.87 -23.72
N GLY A 115 -5.94 -4.61 -24.99
CA GLY A 115 -7.05 -4.39 -25.92
C GLY A 115 -7.79 -3.05 -25.77
N LEU A 116 -7.36 -2.17 -24.88
CA LEU A 116 -7.92 -0.83 -24.74
C LEU A 116 -7.32 0.11 -25.80
N SER A 117 -8.16 0.98 -26.38
CA SER A 117 -7.68 2.05 -27.24
C SER A 117 -6.85 3.07 -26.47
N GLN A 118 -5.97 3.80 -27.17
CA GLN A 118 -5.17 4.85 -26.54
C GLN A 118 -6.02 5.91 -25.84
N GLU A 119 -7.15 6.28 -26.44
CA GLU A 119 -8.11 7.24 -25.87
C GLU A 119 -8.69 6.73 -24.53
N VAL A 120 -9.11 5.47 -24.49
CA VAL A 120 -9.62 4.85 -23.24
C VAL A 120 -8.53 4.77 -22.18
N LYS A 121 -7.31 4.42 -22.55
CA LYS A 121 -6.16 4.39 -21.63
C LYS A 121 -5.90 5.75 -20.99
N GLU A 122 -5.94 6.81 -21.78
CA GLU A 122 -5.77 8.19 -21.29
C GLU A 122 -6.89 8.58 -20.31
N GLN A 123 -8.15 8.28 -20.64
CA GLN A 123 -9.28 8.52 -19.77
C GLN A 123 -9.18 7.77 -18.43
N VAL A 124 -8.75 6.52 -18.46
CA VAL A 124 -8.54 5.72 -17.24
C VAL A 124 -7.47 6.36 -16.36
N LYS A 125 -6.35 6.78 -16.93
CA LYS A 125 -5.27 7.44 -16.19
C LYS A 125 -5.72 8.76 -15.57
N GLU A 126 -6.43 9.59 -16.31
CA GLU A 126 -6.99 10.85 -15.80
C GLU A 126 -7.97 10.63 -14.65
N THR A 127 -8.84 9.64 -14.77
CA THR A 127 -9.80 9.29 -13.70
C THR A 127 -9.08 8.78 -12.45
N LEU A 128 -8.03 7.97 -12.62
CA LEU A 128 -7.22 7.49 -11.51
C LEU A 128 -6.50 8.64 -10.81
N ASP A 129 -5.89 9.55 -11.55
CA ASP A 129 -5.21 10.72 -11.00
C ASP A 129 -6.18 11.61 -10.21
N PHE A 130 -7.39 11.79 -10.72
CA PHE A 130 -8.42 12.57 -10.05
C PHE A 130 -8.91 11.90 -8.76
N ARG A 131 -9.24 10.60 -8.81
CA ARG A 131 -9.83 9.87 -7.66
C ARG A 131 -8.81 9.44 -6.62
N LEU A 132 -7.57 9.18 -7.03
CA LEU A 132 -6.49 8.69 -6.18
C LEU A 132 -5.36 9.69 -5.96
N GLY A 133 -5.55 10.95 -6.36
CA GLY A 133 -4.52 11.99 -6.22
C GLY A 133 -4.06 12.25 -4.78
N PHE A 134 -4.86 11.85 -3.78
CA PHE A 134 -4.47 11.89 -2.37
C PHE A 134 -3.52 10.75 -1.97
N ILE A 135 -3.25 9.79 -2.88
CA ILE A 135 -2.33 8.67 -2.66
C ILE A 135 -1.21 8.76 -3.69
N ASP A 136 -0.34 9.73 -3.51
CA ASP A 136 0.82 9.95 -4.37
C ASP A 136 2.02 9.05 -4.03
N PHE A 137 1.95 8.32 -2.91
CA PHE A 137 3.03 7.46 -2.42
C PHE A 137 2.97 6.01 -2.92
N ALA A 138 1.89 5.59 -3.57
CA ALA A 138 1.73 4.24 -4.07
C ALA A 138 2.05 4.14 -5.56
N ARG A 139 2.81 3.11 -5.95
CA ARG A 139 3.04 2.80 -7.35
C ARG A 139 1.76 2.27 -8.00
N VAL A 140 1.54 2.69 -9.24
CA VAL A 140 0.42 2.21 -10.07
C VAL A 140 0.99 1.41 -11.23
N HIS A 141 0.54 0.18 -11.37
CA HIS A 141 0.91 -0.71 -12.47
C HIS A 141 -0.27 -0.98 -13.38
N PHE A 142 -0.04 -0.92 -14.67
CA PHE A 142 -1.02 -1.27 -15.69
C PHE A 142 -0.63 -2.62 -16.28
N ILE A 143 -1.47 -3.63 -16.08
CA ILE A 143 -1.14 -5.01 -16.40
C ILE A 143 -2.23 -5.72 -17.18
N SER A 144 -1.85 -6.83 -17.78
CA SER A 144 -2.77 -7.89 -18.19
C SER A 144 -2.40 -9.19 -17.49
N ALA A 145 -3.19 -9.58 -16.49
CA ALA A 145 -2.97 -10.84 -15.80
C ALA A 145 -3.20 -12.03 -16.74
N LEU A 146 -4.13 -11.90 -17.67
CA LEU A 146 -4.43 -12.96 -18.66
C LEU A 146 -3.25 -13.22 -19.59
N HIS A 147 -2.59 -12.18 -20.11
CA HIS A 147 -1.48 -12.28 -21.05
C HIS A 147 -0.09 -12.17 -20.40
N GLY A 148 -0.02 -11.80 -19.12
CA GLY A 148 1.22 -11.67 -18.36
C GLY A 148 1.96 -10.35 -18.53
N SER A 149 1.44 -9.39 -19.29
CA SER A 149 2.08 -8.09 -19.50
C SER A 149 2.12 -7.28 -18.21
N GLY A 150 3.30 -6.78 -17.82
CA GLY A 150 3.51 -5.93 -16.67
C GLY A 150 3.52 -6.67 -15.32
N VAL A 151 3.19 -7.96 -15.27
CA VAL A 151 3.10 -8.73 -14.02
C VAL A 151 4.46 -8.88 -13.33
N GLY A 152 5.52 -9.09 -14.10
CA GLY A 152 6.88 -9.25 -13.55
C GLY A 152 7.39 -8.05 -12.76
N ASN A 153 6.91 -6.85 -13.06
CA ASN A 153 7.35 -5.61 -12.40
C ASN A 153 6.64 -5.34 -11.07
N LEU A 154 5.56 -6.06 -10.76
CA LEU A 154 4.80 -5.86 -9.52
C LEU A 154 5.64 -6.11 -8.27
N PHE A 155 6.46 -7.16 -8.28
CA PHE A 155 7.25 -7.56 -7.10
C PHE A 155 8.37 -6.58 -6.78
N GLU A 156 8.90 -5.87 -7.76
CA GLU A 156 9.82 -4.77 -7.51
C GLU A 156 9.19 -3.68 -6.64
N SER A 157 7.95 -3.28 -6.97
CA SER A 157 7.20 -2.30 -6.17
C SER A 157 6.74 -2.85 -4.83
N VAL A 158 6.41 -4.14 -4.74
CA VAL A 158 6.10 -4.81 -3.47
C VAL A 158 7.32 -4.79 -2.53
N ARG A 159 8.50 -5.11 -3.04
CA ARG A 159 9.75 -5.05 -2.26
C ARG A 159 10.08 -3.62 -1.83
N GLU A 160 9.97 -2.66 -2.74
CA GLU A 160 10.17 -1.24 -2.45
C GLU A 160 9.25 -0.78 -1.30
N ALA A 161 7.97 -1.12 -1.37
CA ALA A 161 7.00 -0.76 -0.34
C ALA A 161 7.31 -1.41 1.01
N TYR A 162 7.65 -2.68 1.01
CA TYR A 162 8.04 -3.40 2.23
C TYR A 162 9.33 -2.84 2.84
N ASP A 163 10.36 -2.65 2.03
CA ASP A 163 11.65 -2.13 2.50
C ASP A 163 11.51 -0.70 3.02
N SER A 164 10.69 0.14 2.38
CA SER A 164 10.36 1.48 2.86
C SER A 164 9.66 1.45 4.22
N SER A 165 8.73 0.51 4.42
CA SER A 165 7.95 0.41 5.67
C SER A 165 8.73 -0.15 6.85
N THR A 166 9.80 -0.89 6.59
CA THR A 166 10.59 -1.61 7.60
C THR A 166 11.98 -1.06 7.82
N ARG A 167 12.40 -0.07 7.00
CA ARG A 167 13.73 0.54 7.12
C ARG A 167 13.93 1.18 8.49
N ARG A 168 15.06 0.84 9.12
CA ARG A 168 15.46 1.43 10.39
C ARG A 168 16.15 2.76 10.18
N VAL A 169 15.67 3.79 10.85
CA VAL A 169 16.23 5.15 10.78
C VAL A 169 16.52 5.63 12.20
N GLY A 170 17.75 6.07 12.43
CA GLY A 170 18.20 6.53 13.76
C GLY A 170 17.65 7.90 14.13
N THR A 171 17.62 8.17 15.43
CA THR A 171 17.13 9.42 16.01
C THR A 171 17.86 10.66 15.49
N SER A 172 19.16 10.58 15.29
CA SER A 172 19.96 11.70 14.76
C SER A 172 19.56 12.08 13.34
N MET A 173 19.30 11.09 12.48
CA MET A 173 18.83 11.33 11.11
C MET A 173 17.43 11.95 11.10
N LEU A 174 16.51 11.38 11.89
CA LEU A 174 15.13 11.90 11.97
C LEU A 174 15.11 13.33 12.53
N THR A 175 15.90 13.63 13.56
CA THR A 175 16.02 14.97 14.11
C THR A 175 16.61 15.95 13.09
N ARG A 176 17.61 15.53 12.34
CA ARG A 176 18.20 16.34 11.27
C ARG A 176 17.17 16.68 10.19
N ILE A 177 16.41 15.72 9.73
CA ILE A 177 15.34 15.94 8.73
C ILE A 177 14.29 16.91 9.28
N MET A 178 13.86 16.71 10.51
CA MET A 178 12.93 17.62 11.19
C MET A 178 13.47 19.05 11.25
N THR A 179 14.73 19.21 11.64
CA THR A 179 15.39 20.53 11.70
C THR A 179 15.44 21.20 10.33
N MET A 180 15.79 20.46 9.29
CA MET A 180 15.78 20.95 7.91
C MET A 180 14.38 21.39 7.48
N ALA A 181 13.35 20.61 7.83
CA ALA A 181 11.96 20.95 7.52
C ALA A 181 11.54 22.27 8.20
N VAL A 182 11.92 22.46 9.45
CA VAL A 182 11.65 23.70 10.21
C VAL A 182 12.40 24.89 9.62
N GLU A 183 13.66 24.72 9.20
CA GLU A 183 14.46 25.75 8.54
C GLU A 183 13.86 26.19 7.20
N ASP A 184 13.39 25.25 6.40
CA ASP A 184 12.75 25.53 5.12
C ASP A 184 11.41 26.26 5.29
N HIS A 185 10.61 25.85 6.27
CA HIS A 185 9.32 26.47 6.60
C HIS A 185 9.10 26.44 8.11
N GLN A 186 9.20 27.60 8.74
CA GLN A 186 8.95 27.76 10.16
C GLN A 186 7.50 27.42 10.52
N PRO A 187 7.24 26.78 11.68
CA PRO A 187 5.89 26.57 12.16
C PRO A 187 5.15 27.91 12.33
N PRO A 188 3.84 27.96 12.05
CA PRO A 188 3.06 29.15 12.32
C PRO A 188 2.97 29.40 13.83
N LEU A 189 2.70 30.64 14.19
CA LEU A 189 2.43 31.01 15.57
C LEU A 189 1.10 30.38 16.02
N VAL A 190 1.10 29.77 17.19
CA VAL A 190 -0.09 29.24 17.84
C VAL A 190 -0.33 30.06 19.12
N ARG A 191 -1.48 30.72 19.21
CA ARG A 191 -1.82 31.63 20.33
C ARG A 191 -0.71 32.66 20.61
N GLY A 192 -0.14 33.21 19.53
CA GLY A 192 0.92 34.20 19.62
C GLY A 192 2.30 33.65 20.04
N ARG A 193 2.45 32.36 20.17
CA ARG A 193 3.71 31.71 20.57
C ARG A 193 4.22 30.81 19.44
N ARG A 194 5.54 30.77 19.29
CA ARG A 194 6.20 29.89 18.34
C ARG A 194 6.28 28.47 18.91
N VAL A 195 5.80 27.49 18.13
CA VAL A 195 5.95 26.08 18.44
C VAL A 195 7.40 25.67 18.21
N LYS A 196 8.00 24.99 19.19
CA LYS A 196 9.38 24.52 19.09
C LYS A 196 9.43 23.01 18.97
N LEU A 197 9.92 22.53 17.82
CA LEU A 197 10.23 21.13 17.59
C LEU A 197 11.67 20.89 18.05
N LYS A 198 11.86 19.95 18.97
CA LYS A 198 13.17 19.73 19.59
C LYS A 198 13.93 18.56 19.00
N TYR A 199 13.28 17.40 18.90
CA TYR A 199 13.86 16.19 18.32
C TYR A 199 12.80 15.26 17.81
N ALA A 200 13.21 14.31 16.96
CA ALA A 200 12.37 13.27 16.40
C ALA A 200 13.03 11.91 16.56
N HIS A 201 12.24 10.89 16.83
CA HIS A 201 12.70 9.50 16.88
C HIS A 201 11.70 8.55 16.24
N ALA A 202 12.13 7.33 15.92
CA ALA A 202 11.23 6.29 15.41
C ALA A 202 10.34 5.76 16.53
N GLY A 203 9.03 5.80 16.31
CA GLY A 203 8.02 5.26 17.22
C GLY A 203 7.52 3.88 16.83
N GLY A 204 7.88 3.40 15.65
CA GLY A 204 7.48 2.10 15.13
C GLY A 204 7.76 1.96 13.66
N TYR A 205 7.53 0.77 13.15
CA TYR A 205 7.74 0.40 11.76
C TYR A 205 6.51 -0.36 11.25
N ASN A 206 6.34 -0.36 9.92
CA ASN A 206 5.25 -1.03 9.24
C ASN A 206 3.85 -0.63 9.78
N PRO A 207 3.47 0.65 9.65
CA PRO A 207 4.11 1.74 8.92
C PRO A 207 5.21 2.44 9.71
N PRO A 208 6.09 3.21 9.06
CA PRO A 208 7.02 4.08 9.75
C PRO A 208 6.27 5.12 10.58
N ILE A 209 6.64 5.23 11.85
CA ILE A 209 6.09 6.21 12.77
C ILE A 209 7.22 7.11 13.23
N VAL A 210 7.08 8.41 13.01
CA VAL A 210 8.00 9.42 13.50
C VAL A 210 7.36 10.14 14.66
N VAL A 211 7.99 10.11 15.82
CA VAL A 211 7.51 10.82 17.00
C VAL A 211 8.31 12.12 17.13
N ILE A 212 7.61 13.23 17.16
CA ILE A 212 8.20 14.57 17.31
C ILE A 212 7.94 15.09 18.71
N HIS A 213 9.01 15.48 19.39
CA HIS A 213 8.97 16.08 20.71
C HIS A 213 9.32 17.57 20.65
N GLY A 214 8.62 18.34 21.45
CA GLY A 214 8.84 19.77 21.55
C GLY A 214 7.81 20.47 22.41
N ASN A 215 7.80 21.78 22.38
CA ASN A 215 6.85 22.60 23.13
C ASN A 215 5.63 22.92 22.28
N GLN A 216 4.44 22.56 22.73
CA GLN A 216 3.17 22.85 22.07
C GLN A 216 3.02 22.17 20.68
N VAL A 217 3.77 21.10 20.42
CA VAL A 217 3.76 20.43 19.10
C VAL A 217 2.39 19.85 18.75
N LYS A 218 1.58 19.48 19.75
CA LYS A 218 0.22 19.00 19.53
C LYS A 218 -0.73 20.07 18.96
N ASP A 219 -0.41 21.32 19.19
CA ASP A 219 -1.21 22.45 18.74
C ASP A 219 -0.86 22.92 17.31
N LEU A 220 0.08 22.25 16.63
CA LEU A 220 0.40 22.54 15.24
C LEU A 220 -0.84 22.36 14.36
N PRO A 221 -1.06 23.27 13.38
CA PRO A 221 -2.13 23.11 12.41
C PRO A 221 -1.96 21.82 11.56
N ASP A 222 -3.05 21.22 11.13
CA ASP A 222 -3.04 20.01 10.30
C ASP A 222 -2.27 20.22 8.98
N SER A 223 -2.31 21.43 8.43
CA SER A 223 -1.53 21.78 7.23
C SER A 223 -0.03 21.68 7.47
N TYR A 224 0.46 22.10 8.63
CA TYR A 224 1.87 21.99 8.98
C TYR A 224 2.27 20.53 9.29
N LYS A 225 1.40 19.78 9.96
CA LYS A 225 1.60 18.35 10.20
C LYS A 225 1.72 17.59 8.87
N ARG A 226 0.89 17.93 7.89
CA ARG A 226 0.97 17.37 6.54
C ARG A 226 2.24 17.76 5.81
N TYR A 227 2.68 18.99 5.95
CA TYR A 227 3.97 19.47 5.43
C TYR A 227 5.13 18.64 5.99
N LEU A 228 5.17 18.43 7.30
CA LEU A 228 6.19 17.60 7.95
C LEU A 228 6.17 16.17 7.42
N MET A 229 5.00 15.56 7.31
CA MET A 229 4.85 14.21 6.77
C MET A 229 5.41 14.11 5.35
N ASN A 230 5.09 15.05 4.49
CA ASN A 230 5.59 15.08 3.12
C ASN A 230 7.11 15.31 3.07
N TYR A 231 7.63 16.13 3.97
CA TYR A 231 9.05 16.37 4.06
C TYR A 231 9.82 15.11 4.47
N PHE A 232 9.34 14.39 5.48
CA PHE A 232 9.91 13.10 5.88
C PHE A 232 9.81 12.06 4.76
N ARG A 233 8.69 12.00 4.06
CA ARG A 233 8.51 11.08 2.93
C ARG A 233 9.56 11.30 1.86
N LYS A 234 9.78 12.52 1.45
CA LYS A 234 10.80 12.89 0.45
C LYS A 234 12.21 12.60 0.93
N SER A 235 12.54 13.04 2.14
CA SER A 235 13.89 12.94 2.69
C SER A 235 14.32 11.52 2.95
N LEU A 236 13.38 10.64 3.35
CA LEU A 236 13.62 9.22 3.60
C LEU A 236 13.36 8.34 2.37
N ASP A 237 12.89 8.93 1.27
CA ASP A 237 12.54 8.21 0.05
C ASP A 237 11.58 7.02 0.32
N VAL A 238 10.52 7.29 1.08
CA VAL A 238 9.50 6.28 1.42
C VAL A 238 8.48 6.21 0.30
N MET A 239 8.43 5.07 -0.37
CA MET A 239 7.49 4.80 -1.45
C MET A 239 6.70 3.52 -1.19
N GLY A 240 5.40 3.58 -1.42
CA GLY A 240 4.49 2.45 -1.21
C GLY A 240 4.01 2.28 0.22
N SER A 241 4.53 3.03 1.17
CA SER A 241 4.13 2.96 2.57
C SER A 241 3.56 4.29 3.06
N PRO A 242 2.49 4.29 3.85
CA PRO A 242 2.11 5.47 4.61
C PRO A 242 3.16 5.80 5.66
N ILE A 243 3.25 7.07 6.04
CA ILE A 243 4.05 7.53 7.19
C ILE A 243 3.09 8.13 8.20
N ARG A 244 3.30 7.83 9.46
CA ARG A 244 2.55 8.44 10.56
C ARG A 244 3.49 9.32 11.38
N ILE A 245 2.99 10.48 11.78
CA ILE A 245 3.68 11.36 12.70
C ILE A 245 2.85 11.49 13.96
N GLN A 246 3.49 11.30 15.09
CA GLN A 246 2.93 11.50 16.44
C GLN A 246 3.60 12.71 17.09
N PHE A 247 2.82 13.45 17.87
CA PHE A 247 3.24 14.66 18.55
C PHE A 247 3.00 14.59 20.06
#